data_4c08f883bd6199c3501d647f953ab2d1
#
_entry.id   4c08f883bd6199c3501d647f953ab2d1
#
_cell.length_a   1.000
_cell.length_b   1.000
_cell.length_c   1.000
_cell.angle_alpha   90.00
_cell.angle_beta   90.00
_cell.angle_gamma   90.00
#
_symmetry.space_group_name_H-M   'P 1'
#
loop_
_entity.id
_entity.type
_entity.pdbx_description
1 polymer ?
#
loop_
_entity_poly.entity_id
_entity_poly.type
_entity_poly.pdbx_seq_one_letter_code
_entity_poly.pdbx_strand_id
1 'polypeptide(L)'
;MDNEPITAHQIGYTYMINSSTFAKRYKDTLSDFETWEQNEHATEWVLLPQNAGKEHGIDETSLQGELYTIVHNKDAHGRKGAIIAVVKGTNPADVLRVLMQLPADKREMVESITMDLSDCMRAIAREASPNATVIRDCFHVVKRGGEGSEGIRLRLKREAVKELNRHKAEFRKYLEGLAAQRKAY
;
A
#
# COMPACT_ATOMS: atom_id res chain seq x y z
N MET A 1 2.61 -26.25 15.29
CA MET A 1 3.76 -25.47 14.84
C MET A 1 3.19 -24.17 14.32
N ASP A 2 3.42 -23.08 15.02
CA ASP A 2 3.08 -21.77 14.52
C ASP A 2 4.07 -21.49 13.39
N ASN A 3 3.54 -21.51 12.18
CA ASN A 3 4.35 -21.30 11.00
C ASN A 3 4.66 -19.81 10.88
N GLU A 4 5.87 -19.44 11.23
CA GLU A 4 6.36 -18.13 10.80
C GLU A 4 6.35 -18.06 9.27
N PRO A 5 5.93 -16.95 8.67
CA PRO A 5 5.93 -16.80 7.23
C PRO A 5 7.35 -16.91 6.69
N ILE A 6 7.62 -18.03 5.99
CA ILE A 6 8.90 -18.28 5.33
C ILE A 6 8.70 -18.29 3.82
N THR A 7 9.56 -17.61 3.08
CA THR A 7 9.48 -17.56 1.63
C THR A 7 10.12 -18.79 0.98
N ALA A 8 9.65 -19.18 -0.21
CA ALA A 8 10.29 -20.24 -0.98
C ALA A 8 11.78 -19.97 -1.25
N HIS A 9 12.17 -18.68 -1.35
CA HIS A 9 13.56 -18.28 -1.48
C HIS A 9 14.38 -18.59 -0.24
N GLN A 10 13.86 -18.29 0.96
CA GLN A 10 14.52 -18.62 2.23
C GLN A 10 14.69 -20.13 2.40
N ILE A 11 13.64 -20.91 2.07
CA ILE A 11 13.71 -22.38 2.09
C ILE A 11 14.77 -22.86 1.09
N GLY A 12 14.76 -22.33 -0.14
CA GLY A 12 15.74 -22.68 -1.15
C GLY A 12 17.18 -22.42 -0.72
N TYR A 13 17.43 -21.29 -0.08
CA TYR A 13 18.73 -20.94 0.46
C TYR A 13 19.16 -21.88 1.62
N THR A 14 18.26 -22.10 2.58
CA THR A 14 18.55 -22.92 3.77
C THR A 14 18.83 -24.38 3.42
N TYR A 15 18.08 -24.94 2.49
CA TYR A 15 18.17 -26.38 2.13
C TYR A 15 18.90 -26.64 0.80
N MET A 16 19.51 -25.60 0.19
CA MET A 16 20.24 -25.66 -1.07
C MET A 16 19.42 -26.28 -2.22
N ILE A 17 18.14 -25.94 -2.31
CA ILE A 17 17.22 -26.40 -3.34
C ILE A 17 16.78 -25.22 -4.23
N ASN A 18 16.38 -25.53 -5.46
CA ASN A 18 15.88 -24.50 -6.36
C ASN A 18 14.54 -23.94 -5.87
N SER A 19 14.52 -22.66 -5.51
CA SER A 19 13.38 -21.97 -4.91
C SER A 19 12.15 -21.94 -5.82
N SER A 20 12.33 -21.73 -7.12
CA SER A 20 11.22 -21.67 -8.08
C SER A 20 10.59 -23.05 -8.31
N THR A 21 11.42 -24.07 -8.42
CA THR A 21 10.95 -25.47 -8.51
C THR A 21 10.23 -25.90 -7.23
N PHE A 22 10.77 -25.51 -6.07
CA PHE A 22 10.12 -25.77 -4.79
C PHE A 22 8.76 -25.07 -4.70
N ALA A 23 8.69 -23.78 -5.02
CA ALA A 23 7.44 -23.02 -4.98
C ALA A 23 6.36 -23.66 -5.89
N LYS A 24 6.74 -24.08 -7.10
CA LYS A 24 5.83 -24.76 -8.02
C LYS A 24 5.34 -26.09 -7.44
N ARG A 25 6.25 -26.97 -6.98
CA ARG A 25 5.88 -28.25 -6.37
C ARG A 25 5.04 -28.09 -5.11
N TYR A 26 5.34 -27.09 -4.29
CA TYR A 26 4.53 -26.78 -3.12
C TYR A 26 3.11 -26.45 -3.53
N LYS A 27 2.92 -25.53 -4.49
CA LYS A 27 1.60 -25.16 -4.99
C LYS A 27 0.86 -26.37 -5.60
N ASP A 28 1.52 -27.11 -6.47
CA ASP A 28 0.89 -28.16 -7.29
C ASP A 28 0.65 -29.48 -6.53
N THR A 29 1.39 -29.74 -5.44
CA THR A 29 1.39 -31.08 -4.82
C THR A 29 1.22 -31.05 -3.30
N LEU A 30 1.76 -30.04 -2.61
CA LEU A 30 1.80 -30.00 -1.14
C LEU A 30 0.78 -29.03 -0.53
N SER A 31 0.27 -28.10 -1.31
CA SER A 31 -0.81 -27.19 -0.88
C SER A 31 -2.15 -27.71 -1.42
N ASP A 32 -3.22 -27.41 -0.72
CA ASP A 32 -4.57 -27.74 -1.15
C ASP A 32 -5.12 -26.74 -2.19
N PHE A 33 -4.21 -26.05 -2.93
CA PHE A 33 -4.60 -24.94 -3.82
C PHE A 33 -5.48 -25.42 -4.97
N GLU A 34 -5.21 -26.60 -5.56
CA GLU A 34 -6.00 -27.13 -6.69
C GLU A 34 -7.42 -27.55 -6.28
N THR A 35 -7.59 -27.98 -5.03
CA THR A 35 -8.89 -28.41 -4.48
C THR A 35 -9.59 -27.30 -3.69
N TRP A 36 -8.96 -26.12 -3.59
CA TRP A 36 -9.51 -24.99 -2.86
C TRP A 36 -10.73 -24.43 -3.57
N GLU A 37 -11.83 -24.25 -2.83
CA GLU A 37 -13.13 -23.78 -3.35
C GLU A 37 -13.05 -22.47 -4.13
N GLN A 38 -12.09 -21.60 -3.80
CA GLN A 38 -11.92 -20.29 -4.48
C GLN A 38 -10.86 -20.32 -5.59
N ASN A 39 -10.32 -21.49 -5.96
CA ASN A 39 -9.25 -21.57 -6.93
C ASN A 39 -9.58 -20.91 -8.27
N GLU A 40 -10.81 -21.05 -8.76
CA GLU A 40 -11.25 -20.54 -10.06
C GLU A 40 -11.11 -19.01 -10.19
N HIS A 41 -11.32 -18.29 -9.09
CA HIS A 41 -11.26 -16.82 -9.07
C HIS A 41 -10.15 -16.26 -8.17
N ALA A 42 -9.29 -17.10 -7.60
CA ALA A 42 -8.23 -16.69 -6.68
C ALA A 42 -7.20 -15.71 -7.28
N THR A 43 -7.10 -15.65 -8.62
CA THR A 43 -6.26 -14.66 -9.34
C THR A 43 -6.87 -13.27 -9.38
N GLU A 44 -8.20 -13.16 -9.22
CA GLU A 44 -8.94 -11.91 -9.27
C GLU A 44 -9.36 -11.45 -7.87
N TRP A 45 -9.86 -12.38 -7.07
CA TRP A 45 -10.28 -12.06 -5.71
C TRP A 45 -10.33 -13.31 -4.83
N VAL A 46 -10.18 -13.07 -3.52
CA VAL A 46 -10.34 -14.07 -2.45
C VAL A 46 -11.19 -13.46 -1.36
N LEU A 47 -12.14 -14.24 -0.80
CA LEU A 47 -13.01 -13.82 0.29
C LEU A 47 -13.02 -14.88 1.38
N LEU A 48 -12.79 -14.48 2.62
CA LEU A 48 -12.71 -15.35 3.80
C LEU A 48 -13.68 -14.86 4.88
N PRO A 49 -14.99 -15.14 4.75
CA PRO A 49 -16.03 -14.61 5.63
C PRO A 49 -15.85 -14.98 7.11
N GLN A 50 -15.22 -16.12 7.38
CA GLN A 50 -14.94 -16.58 8.74
C GLN A 50 -13.97 -15.68 9.52
N ASN A 51 -13.21 -14.85 8.82
CA ASN A 51 -12.23 -13.93 9.41
C ASN A 51 -12.82 -12.56 9.74
N ALA A 52 -14.08 -12.29 9.36
CA ALA A 52 -14.72 -11.01 9.63
C ALA A 52 -14.89 -10.81 11.16
N GLY A 53 -14.45 -9.65 11.63
CA GLY A 53 -14.55 -9.20 13.02
C GLY A 53 -15.33 -7.89 13.13
N LYS A 54 -15.19 -7.20 14.26
CA LYS A 54 -15.86 -5.92 14.52
C LYS A 54 -15.08 -4.73 13.98
N GLU A 55 -13.77 -4.83 13.93
CA GLU A 55 -12.87 -3.77 13.47
C GLU A 55 -12.19 -4.18 12.18
N HIS A 56 -12.49 -3.49 11.11
CA HIS A 56 -11.89 -3.72 9.81
C HIS A 56 -10.87 -2.64 9.44
N GLY A 57 -9.95 -3.01 8.56
CA GLY A 57 -9.11 -2.07 7.81
C GLY A 57 -9.25 -2.32 6.33
N ILE A 58 -9.25 -1.26 5.54
CA ILE A 58 -9.17 -1.32 4.07
C ILE A 58 -7.91 -0.60 3.64
N ASP A 59 -7.07 -1.27 2.85
CA ASP A 59 -5.79 -0.73 2.40
C ASP A 59 -5.49 -1.15 0.95
N GLU A 60 -4.65 -0.39 0.27
CA GLU A 60 -4.16 -0.72 -1.07
C GLU A 60 -2.70 -1.16 -0.99
N THR A 61 -2.38 -2.22 -1.72
CA THR A 61 -1.00 -2.69 -1.81
C THR A 61 -0.64 -3.05 -3.24
N SER A 62 0.65 -2.96 -3.57
CA SER A 62 1.17 -3.43 -4.85
C SER A 62 1.92 -4.75 -4.65
N LEU A 63 1.51 -5.77 -5.37
CA LEU A 63 2.17 -7.08 -5.42
C LEU A 63 2.56 -7.38 -6.86
N GLN A 64 3.85 -7.55 -7.11
CA GLN A 64 4.40 -7.86 -8.45
C GLN A 64 4.01 -6.85 -9.55
N GLY A 65 3.79 -5.58 -9.17
CA GLY A 65 3.40 -4.51 -10.11
C GLY A 65 1.90 -4.37 -10.33
N GLU A 66 1.08 -5.25 -9.78
CA GLU A 66 -0.37 -5.16 -9.79
C GLU A 66 -0.88 -4.56 -8.47
N LEU A 67 -1.97 -3.78 -8.54
CA LEU A 67 -2.61 -3.20 -7.36
C LEU A 67 -3.69 -4.15 -6.83
N TYR A 68 -3.77 -4.23 -5.52
CA TYR A 68 -4.79 -5.00 -4.81
C TYR A 68 -5.40 -4.16 -3.68
N THR A 69 -6.69 -4.31 -3.49
CA THR A 69 -7.39 -3.84 -2.30
C THR A 69 -7.45 -4.99 -1.30
N ILE A 70 -6.99 -4.74 -0.08
CA ILE A 70 -7.01 -5.72 1.01
C ILE A 70 -7.98 -5.23 2.08
N VAL A 71 -8.91 -6.11 2.48
CA VAL A 71 -9.76 -5.91 3.66
C VAL A 71 -9.31 -6.88 4.74
N HIS A 72 -9.03 -6.35 5.91
CA HIS A 72 -8.50 -7.14 7.01
C HIS A 72 -9.22 -6.88 8.32
N ASN A 73 -9.20 -7.89 9.20
CA ASN A 73 -9.69 -7.82 10.57
C ASN A 73 -8.59 -7.30 11.48
N LYS A 74 -8.78 -6.12 12.07
CA LYS A 74 -7.82 -5.49 12.99
C LYS A 74 -7.73 -6.22 14.33
N ASP A 75 -8.81 -6.84 14.78
CA ASP A 75 -8.85 -7.61 16.04
C ASP A 75 -7.88 -8.80 16.00
N ALA A 76 -7.58 -9.31 14.81
CA ALA A 76 -6.62 -10.39 14.63
C ALA A 76 -5.15 -9.96 14.78
N HIS A 77 -4.85 -8.66 14.83
CA HIS A 77 -3.49 -8.12 15.02
C HIS A 77 -2.42 -8.72 14.10
N GLY A 78 -2.76 -8.95 12.82
CA GLY A 78 -1.87 -9.53 11.82
C GLY A 78 -1.61 -11.04 11.97
N ARG A 79 -2.32 -11.72 12.84
CA ARG A 79 -2.23 -13.18 13.02
C ARG A 79 -3.01 -13.92 11.93
N LYS A 80 -2.96 -15.25 11.98
CA LYS A 80 -3.80 -16.10 11.14
C LYS A 80 -5.27 -15.71 11.29
N GLY A 81 -5.97 -15.55 10.17
CA GLY A 81 -7.35 -15.09 10.16
C GLY A 81 -7.50 -13.56 10.07
N ALA A 82 -6.40 -12.81 9.87
CA ALA A 82 -6.49 -11.36 9.70
C ALA A 82 -7.07 -10.94 8.34
N ILE A 83 -6.83 -11.67 7.27
CA ILE A 83 -7.32 -11.30 5.92
C ILE A 83 -8.78 -11.71 5.77
N ILE A 84 -9.63 -10.75 5.39
CA ILE A 84 -11.05 -10.96 5.08
C ILE A 84 -11.25 -11.06 3.57
N ALA A 85 -10.67 -10.13 2.81
CA ALA A 85 -10.74 -10.13 1.36
C ALA A 85 -9.47 -9.59 0.74
N VAL A 86 -9.12 -10.12 -0.43
CA VAL A 86 -8.11 -9.57 -1.33
C VAL A 86 -8.77 -9.44 -2.69
N VAL A 87 -8.76 -8.27 -3.29
CA VAL A 87 -9.38 -8.01 -4.59
C VAL A 87 -8.36 -7.35 -5.49
N LYS A 88 -8.17 -7.88 -6.69
CA LYS A 88 -7.29 -7.30 -7.70
C LYS A 88 -7.88 -5.97 -8.17
N GLY A 89 -7.06 -4.92 -8.17
CA GLY A 89 -7.48 -3.56 -8.51
C GLY A 89 -8.01 -2.77 -7.31
N THR A 90 -8.39 -1.53 -7.61
CA THR A 90 -8.85 -0.53 -6.62
C THR A 90 -10.19 0.09 -7.03
N ASN A 91 -10.84 -0.48 -8.07
CA ASN A 91 -12.15 -0.01 -8.53
C ASN A 91 -13.22 -0.32 -7.46
N PRO A 92 -13.93 0.68 -6.95
CA PRO A 92 -14.94 0.49 -5.91
C PRO A 92 -16.02 -0.53 -6.28
N ALA A 93 -16.47 -0.56 -7.53
CA ALA A 93 -17.51 -1.47 -7.96
C ALA A 93 -17.08 -2.94 -7.88
N ASP A 94 -15.83 -3.24 -8.24
CA ASP A 94 -15.30 -4.61 -8.17
C ASP A 94 -15.08 -5.05 -6.71
N VAL A 95 -14.55 -4.16 -5.88
CA VAL A 95 -14.36 -4.43 -4.45
C VAL A 95 -15.71 -4.64 -3.75
N LEU A 96 -16.69 -3.79 -4.01
CA LEU A 96 -18.04 -3.93 -3.47
C LEU A 96 -18.71 -5.23 -3.90
N ARG A 97 -18.59 -5.60 -5.17
CA ARG A 97 -19.14 -6.88 -5.68
C ARG A 97 -18.63 -8.08 -4.88
N VAL A 98 -17.37 -8.05 -4.46
CA VAL A 98 -16.80 -9.11 -3.62
C VAL A 98 -17.28 -8.99 -2.17
N LEU A 99 -17.22 -7.80 -1.57
CA LEU A 99 -17.62 -7.60 -0.18
C LEU A 99 -19.11 -7.83 0.07
N MET A 100 -19.96 -7.60 -0.93
CA MET A 100 -21.40 -7.87 -0.83
C MET A 100 -21.72 -9.38 -0.80
N GLN A 101 -20.75 -10.26 -1.08
CA GLN A 101 -20.88 -11.70 -0.85
C GLN A 101 -20.67 -12.10 0.62
N LEU A 102 -20.17 -11.18 1.48
CA LEU A 102 -20.19 -11.40 2.91
C LEU A 102 -21.64 -11.49 3.40
N PRO A 103 -21.96 -12.45 4.28
CA PRO A 103 -23.27 -12.51 4.94
C PRO A 103 -23.65 -11.17 5.57
N ALA A 104 -24.95 -10.82 5.52
CA ALA A 104 -25.43 -9.53 6.01
C ALA A 104 -25.10 -9.30 7.48
N ASP A 105 -25.27 -10.34 8.32
CA ASP A 105 -24.90 -10.32 9.74
C ASP A 105 -23.43 -9.97 9.96
N LYS A 106 -22.53 -10.46 9.10
CA LYS A 106 -21.10 -10.15 9.16
C LYS A 106 -20.80 -8.71 8.76
N ARG A 107 -21.51 -8.15 7.80
CA ARG A 107 -21.36 -6.75 7.39
C ARG A 107 -21.97 -5.78 8.41
N GLU A 108 -23.07 -6.14 9.01
CA GLU A 108 -23.79 -5.33 10.01
C GLU A 108 -23.11 -5.32 11.38
N MET A 109 -22.34 -6.38 11.72
CA MET A 109 -21.59 -6.45 12.98
C MET A 109 -20.34 -5.55 13.01
N VAL A 110 -19.92 -4.99 11.88
CA VAL A 110 -18.72 -4.15 11.81
C VAL A 110 -18.98 -2.83 12.52
N GLU A 111 -18.22 -2.55 13.55
CA GLU A 111 -18.32 -1.35 14.39
C GLU A 111 -17.43 -0.20 13.85
N SER A 112 -16.27 -0.55 13.29
CA SER A 112 -15.36 0.45 12.73
C SER A 112 -14.61 -0.05 11.48
N ILE A 113 -14.34 0.88 10.56
CA ILE A 113 -13.47 0.65 9.40
C ILE A 113 -12.41 1.74 9.36
N THR A 114 -11.16 1.32 9.47
CA THR A 114 -9.99 2.19 9.27
C THR A 114 -9.57 2.15 7.81
N MET A 115 -9.35 3.31 7.22
CA MET A 115 -8.95 3.45 5.82
C MET A 115 -8.05 4.67 5.61
N ASP A 116 -7.43 4.76 4.43
CA ASP A 116 -6.71 5.95 4.02
C ASP A 116 -7.65 7.14 3.72
N LEU A 117 -7.11 8.22 3.16
CA LEU A 117 -7.89 9.43 2.82
C LEU A 117 -8.62 9.34 1.47
N SER A 118 -8.69 8.15 0.85
CA SER A 118 -9.30 7.95 -0.45
C SER A 118 -10.83 8.03 -0.38
N ASP A 119 -11.43 8.81 -1.29
CA ASP A 119 -12.89 8.89 -1.41
C ASP A 119 -13.49 7.57 -1.94
N CYS A 120 -12.72 6.84 -2.76
CA CYS A 120 -13.10 5.51 -3.24
C CYS A 120 -13.26 4.52 -2.08
N MET A 121 -12.26 4.48 -1.18
CA MET A 121 -12.31 3.62 0.01
C MET A 121 -13.48 3.98 0.93
N ARG A 122 -13.78 5.26 1.06
CA ARG A 122 -14.92 5.73 1.85
C ARG A 122 -16.26 5.25 1.27
N ALA A 123 -16.42 5.27 -0.03
CA ALA A 123 -17.61 4.74 -0.69
C ALA A 123 -17.77 3.24 -0.41
N ILE A 124 -16.69 2.47 -0.58
CA ILE A 124 -16.65 1.03 -0.28
C ILE A 124 -17.05 0.77 1.19
N ALA A 125 -16.42 1.47 2.13
CA ALA A 125 -16.66 1.27 3.56
C ALA A 125 -18.12 1.50 3.95
N ARG A 126 -18.74 2.57 3.44
CA ARG A 126 -20.13 2.91 3.75
C ARG A 126 -21.15 1.93 3.19
N GLU A 127 -20.87 1.40 1.99
CA GLU A 127 -21.79 0.49 1.34
C GLU A 127 -21.62 -0.94 1.83
N ALA A 128 -20.38 -1.38 2.05
CA ALA A 128 -20.09 -2.72 2.55
C ALA A 128 -20.50 -2.91 4.01
N SER A 129 -20.40 -1.87 4.85
CA SER A 129 -20.67 -1.97 6.30
C SER A 129 -21.42 -0.73 6.79
N PRO A 130 -22.74 -0.71 6.61
CA PRO A 130 -23.56 0.50 6.82
C PRO A 130 -23.58 1.02 8.27
N ASN A 131 -23.32 0.15 9.25
CA ASN A 131 -23.30 0.50 10.66
C ASN A 131 -21.93 0.96 11.17
N ALA A 132 -20.87 0.80 10.35
CA ALA A 132 -19.52 1.04 10.78
C ALA A 132 -19.18 2.53 10.84
N THR A 133 -18.45 2.92 11.89
CA THR A 133 -17.78 4.22 11.96
C THR A 133 -16.53 4.21 11.09
N VAL A 134 -16.47 5.14 10.13
CA VAL A 134 -15.29 5.27 9.26
C VAL A 134 -14.21 6.08 9.97
N ILE A 135 -13.04 5.46 10.18
CA ILE A 135 -11.87 6.03 10.83
C ILE A 135 -10.79 6.27 9.77
N ARG A 136 -10.25 7.47 9.74
CA ARG A 136 -9.12 7.79 8.86
C ARG A 136 -7.81 7.38 9.52
N ASP A 137 -6.96 6.70 8.77
CA ASP A 137 -5.65 6.32 9.28
C ASP A 137 -4.76 7.55 9.47
N CYS A 138 -4.35 7.77 10.71
CA CYS A 138 -3.52 8.90 11.07
C CYS A 138 -2.13 8.86 10.43
N PHE A 139 -1.61 7.67 10.12
CA PHE A 139 -0.33 7.53 9.41
C PHE A 139 -0.38 8.21 8.03
N HIS A 140 -1.43 7.99 7.26
CA HIS A 140 -1.62 8.62 5.95
C HIS A 140 -1.82 10.15 6.08
N VAL A 141 -2.47 10.62 7.13
CA VAL A 141 -2.60 12.06 7.42
C VAL A 141 -1.24 12.69 7.71
N VAL A 142 -0.47 12.08 8.60
CA VAL A 142 0.88 12.56 8.99
C VAL A 142 1.85 12.49 7.80
N LYS A 143 1.82 11.41 7.03
CA LYS A 143 2.64 11.24 5.82
C LYS A 143 2.36 12.36 4.81
N ARG A 144 1.09 12.63 4.48
CA ARG A 144 0.72 13.71 3.55
C ARG A 144 1.12 15.09 4.06
N GLY A 145 0.98 15.34 5.38
CA GLY A 145 1.46 16.56 6.00
C GLY A 145 2.97 16.72 5.88
N GLY A 146 3.72 15.63 6.11
CA GLY A 146 5.17 15.58 5.92
C GLY A 146 5.61 15.83 4.47
N GLU A 147 4.94 15.19 3.51
CA GLU A 147 5.21 15.38 2.07
C GLU A 147 4.94 16.84 1.64
N GLY A 148 3.86 17.45 2.15
CA GLY A 148 3.55 18.86 1.91
C GLY A 148 4.64 19.79 2.46
N SER A 149 5.08 19.57 3.69
CA SER A 149 6.15 20.34 4.33
C SER A 149 7.48 20.19 3.57
N GLU A 150 7.81 18.97 3.17
CA GLU A 150 9.02 18.69 2.38
C GLU A 150 8.97 19.36 1.01
N GLY A 151 7.82 19.36 0.35
CA GLY A 151 7.61 20.09 -0.90
C GLY A 151 7.88 21.58 -0.77
N ILE A 152 7.41 22.22 0.31
CA ILE A 152 7.68 23.63 0.61
C ILE A 152 9.17 23.84 0.86
N ARG A 153 9.80 22.99 1.67
CA ARG A 153 11.22 23.07 1.98
C ARG A 153 12.09 22.98 0.71
N LEU A 154 11.79 22.03 -0.17
CA LEU A 154 12.51 21.85 -1.44
C LEU A 154 12.33 23.05 -2.38
N ARG A 155 11.12 23.62 -2.44
CA ARG A 155 10.87 24.82 -3.23
C ARG A 155 11.72 25.99 -2.75
N LEU A 156 11.67 26.30 -1.46
CA LEU A 156 12.46 27.39 -0.85
C LEU A 156 13.95 27.18 -1.06
N LYS A 157 14.45 25.94 -0.90
CA LYS A 157 15.85 25.60 -1.17
C LYS A 157 16.25 25.87 -2.63
N ARG A 158 15.39 25.48 -3.59
CA ARG A 158 15.65 25.73 -5.03
C ARG A 158 15.68 27.21 -5.35
N GLU A 159 14.77 28.00 -4.78
CA GLU A 159 14.74 29.46 -4.94
C GLU A 159 16.02 30.09 -4.38
N ALA A 160 16.43 29.74 -3.16
CA ALA A 160 17.66 30.25 -2.55
C ALA A 160 18.93 29.90 -3.34
N VAL A 161 19.01 28.64 -3.86
CA VAL A 161 20.13 28.23 -4.70
C VAL A 161 20.15 28.99 -6.02
N LYS A 162 19.00 29.24 -6.64
CA LYS A 162 18.88 30.01 -7.87
C LYS A 162 19.36 31.46 -7.67
N GLU A 163 18.96 32.07 -6.56
CA GLU A 163 19.38 33.41 -6.19
C GLU A 163 20.88 33.51 -5.91
N LEU A 164 21.43 32.56 -5.15
CA LEU A 164 22.86 32.45 -4.91
C LEU A 164 23.67 32.32 -6.23
N ASN A 165 23.20 31.50 -7.16
CA ASN A 165 23.86 31.31 -8.45
C ASN A 165 23.81 32.60 -9.31
N ARG A 166 22.69 33.35 -9.25
CA ARG A 166 22.58 34.65 -9.88
C ARG A 166 23.64 35.63 -9.36
N HIS A 167 23.72 35.78 -8.04
CA HIS A 167 24.73 36.66 -7.42
C HIS A 167 26.16 36.23 -7.72
N LYS A 168 26.45 34.91 -7.72
CA LYS A 168 27.76 34.41 -8.13
C LYS A 168 28.11 34.77 -9.60
N ALA A 169 27.13 34.69 -10.48
CA ALA A 169 27.33 35.05 -11.89
C ALA A 169 27.57 36.54 -12.06
N GLU A 170 26.82 37.41 -11.36
CA GLU A 170 27.00 38.85 -11.33
C GLU A 170 28.40 39.25 -10.81
N PHE A 171 28.79 38.62 -9.68
CA PHE A 171 30.09 38.86 -9.08
C PHE A 171 31.24 38.41 -10.02
N ARG A 172 31.09 37.31 -10.71
CA ARG A 172 32.09 36.86 -11.72
C ARG A 172 32.22 37.86 -12.83
N LYS A 173 31.13 38.37 -13.40
CA LYS A 173 31.14 39.40 -14.43
C LYS A 173 31.83 40.70 -13.96
N TYR A 174 31.59 41.10 -12.71
CA TYR A 174 32.26 42.26 -12.11
C TYR A 174 33.78 42.06 -12.03
N LEU A 175 34.24 40.88 -11.59
CA LEU A 175 35.68 40.57 -11.52
C LEU A 175 36.32 40.53 -12.90
N GLU A 176 35.64 39.99 -13.91
CA GLU A 176 36.09 39.99 -15.29
C GLU A 176 36.24 41.43 -15.84
N GLY A 177 35.31 42.31 -15.53
CA GLY A 177 35.40 43.71 -15.89
C GLY A 177 36.59 44.44 -15.26
N LEU A 178 36.82 44.19 -13.96
CA LEU A 178 38.02 44.76 -13.28
C LEU A 178 39.34 44.24 -13.88
N ALA A 179 39.40 42.95 -14.22
CA ALA A 179 40.58 42.37 -14.84
C ALA A 179 40.85 42.95 -16.25
N ALA A 180 39.79 43.21 -17.02
CA ALA A 180 39.92 43.86 -18.32
C ALA A 180 40.43 45.30 -18.19
N GLN A 181 39.93 46.11 -17.24
CA GLN A 181 40.41 47.47 -16.96
C GLN A 181 41.90 47.48 -16.58
N ARG A 182 42.38 46.54 -15.78
CA ARG A 182 43.78 46.42 -15.38
C ARG A 182 44.74 46.08 -16.55
N LYS A 183 44.23 45.42 -17.59
CA LYS A 183 45.02 45.10 -18.78
C LYS A 183 45.10 46.27 -19.77
N ALA A 184 44.26 47.26 -19.66
CA ALA A 184 44.19 48.41 -20.53
C ALA A 184 45.06 49.59 -20.07
N TYR A 185 45.68 49.47 -18.89
CA TYR A 185 46.73 50.35 -18.37
C TYR A 185 48.06 49.68 -18.39
#